data_76f77b72522bcd41c3dfd3fecba76d75
#
_entry.id   76f77b72522bcd41c3dfd3fecba76d75
#
_cell.length_a   1.000
_cell.length_b   1.000
_cell.length_c   1.000
_cell.angle_alpha   90.00
_cell.angle_beta   90.00
_cell.angle_gamma   90.00
#
_symmetry.space_group_name_H-M   'P 1'
#
loop_
_entity.id
_entity.type
_entity.pdbx_description
1 polymer ?
#
loop_
_entity_poly.entity_id
_entity_poly.type
_entity_poly.pdbx_seq_one_letter_code
_entity_poly.pdbx_strand_id
1 'polypeptide(L)' 'MERIVNLHIEKLPEGYYLATSENIQGLVAQGRTVAETIEIAKDVAKILNEAQEEQIPKLKILTDSFDYPLVIGV' A
#
# COMPACT_ATOMS: atom_id res chain seq x y z
N MET A 1 -2.39 -16.24 9.26
CA MET A 1 -3.43 -15.23 9.48
C MET A 1 -3.30 -14.13 8.45
N GLU A 2 -4.43 -13.63 7.96
CA GLU A 2 -4.44 -12.56 6.97
C GLU A 2 -4.79 -11.23 7.59
N ARG A 3 -4.24 -10.18 7.01
CA ARG A 3 -4.54 -8.82 7.42
C ARG A 3 -4.84 -7.99 6.20
N ILE A 4 -5.61 -6.92 6.41
CA ILE A 4 -5.89 -5.96 5.36
C ILE A 4 -5.14 -4.68 5.69
N VAL A 5 -4.27 -4.28 4.78
CA VAL A 5 -3.50 -3.06 4.89
C VAL A 5 -4.00 -2.09 3.83
N ASN A 6 -4.34 -0.90 4.24
CA ASN A 6 -4.84 0.10 3.31
C ASN A 6 -3.69 0.84 2.66
N LEU A 7 -3.63 0.80 1.34
CA LEU A 7 -2.63 1.53 0.60
C LEU A 7 -3.24 2.79 0.02
N HIS A 8 -2.53 3.90 0.23
CA HIS A 8 -2.88 5.14 -0.45
C HIS A 8 -2.02 5.23 -1.70
N ILE A 9 -2.67 5.27 -2.86
CA ILE A 9 -1.95 5.28 -4.14
C ILE A 9 -2.19 6.61 -4.82
N GLU A 10 -1.10 7.23 -5.22
CA GLU A 10 -1.13 8.56 -5.79
C GLU A 10 -0.29 8.59 -7.05
N LYS A 11 -0.82 9.23 -8.11
CA LYS A 11 -0.07 9.39 -9.34
C LYS A 11 0.80 10.63 -9.23
N LEU A 12 2.09 10.46 -9.48
CA LEU A 12 3.04 11.56 -9.41
C LEU A 12 3.10 12.30 -10.76
N PRO A 13 3.55 13.57 -10.75
CA PRO A 13 3.63 14.35 -11.98
C PRO A 13 4.49 13.70 -13.05
N GLU A 14 5.49 12.93 -12.65
CA GLU A 14 6.39 12.28 -13.61
C GLU A 14 5.77 11.05 -14.26
N GLY A 15 4.59 10.64 -13.84
CA GLY A 15 3.94 9.48 -14.40
C GLY A 15 4.10 8.21 -13.59
N TYR A 16 4.84 8.27 -12.51
CA TYR A 16 4.96 7.14 -11.59
C TYR A 16 3.81 7.15 -10.59
N TYR A 17 3.61 6.01 -9.95
CA TYR A 17 2.63 5.87 -8.89
C TYR A 17 3.35 5.61 -7.58
N LEU A 18 2.85 6.22 -6.52
CA LEU A 18 3.43 6.10 -5.19
C LEU A 18 2.40 5.48 -4.26
N ALA A 19 2.80 4.44 -3.55
CA ALA A 19 1.95 3.81 -2.55
C ALA A 19 2.53 4.03 -1.17
N THR A 20 1.68 4.45 -0.24
CA THR A 20 2.04 4.61 1.15
C THR A 20 0.96 4.00 2.00
N SER A 21 1.21 3.84 3.30
CA SER A 21 0.21 3.30 4.20
C SER A 21 0.34 3.95 5.56
N GLU A 22 -0.82 4.25 6.16
CA GLU A 22 -0.86 4.71 7.53
C GLU A 22 -0.86 3.56 8.52
N ASN A 23 -1.15 2.36 8.04
CA ASN A 23 -1.24 1.17 8.88
C ASN A 23 0.12 0.54 9.13
N ILE A 24 1.01 0.63 8.15
CA ILE A 24 2.35 0.08 8.27
C ILE A 24 3.33 1.23 8.15
N GLN A 25 3.98 1.53 9.26
CA GLN A 25 4.94 2.62 9.30
C GLN A 25 6.12 2.30 8.41
N GLY A 26 6.49 3.25 7.57
CA GLY A 26 7.64 3.10 6.69
C GLY A 26 7.35 2.45 5.35
N LEU A 27 6.09 2.09 5.09
CA LEU A 27 5.75 1.49 3.80
C LEU A 27 5.72 2.57 2.72
N VAL A 28 6.62 2.47 1.77
CA VAL A 28 6.69 3.33 0.59
C VAL A 28 7.05 2.47 -0.60
N ALA A 29 6.28 2.58 -1.68
CA ALA A 29 6.55 1.83 -2.88
C ALA A 29 6.25 2.71 -4.09
N GLN A 30 7.04 2.56 -5.15
CA GLN A 30 6.88 3.35 -6.35
C GLN A 30 7.00 2.45 -7.57
N GLY A 31 6.12 2.64 -8.54
CA GLY A 31 6.13 1.85 -9.75
C GLY A 31 5.60 2.65 -10.92
N ARG A 32 5.71 2.06 -12.10
CA ARG A 32 5.28 2.72 -13.33
C ARG A 32 3.80 2.52 -13.61
N THR A 33 3.21 1.50 -13.01
CA THR A 33 1.79 1.23 -13.15
C THR A 33 1.23 0.98 -11.77
N VAL A 34 -0.10 1.08 -11.65
CA VAL A 34 -0.75 0.77 -10.40
C VAL A 34 -0.47 -0.66 -9.99
N ALA A 35 -0.55 -1.59 -10.93
CA ALA A 35 -0.32 -3.00 -10.64
C ALA A 35 1.10 -3.24 -10.13
N GLU A 36 2.08 -2.63 -10.78
CA GLU A 36 3.47 -2.78 -10.36
C GLU A 36 3.69 -2.20 -8.97
N THR A 37 3.10 -1.03 -8.73
CA THR A 37 3.23 -0.37 -7.44
C THR A 37 2.64 -1.21 -6.33
N ILE A 38 1.49 -1.83 -6.58
CA ILE A 38 0.85 -2.69 -5.60
C ILE A 38 1.70 -3.93 -5.32
N GLU A 39 2.30 -4.52 -6.36
CA GLU A 39 3.16 -5.68 -6.17
C GLU A 39 4.36 -5.35 -5.30
N ILE A 40 4.98 -4.21 -5.57
CA ILE A 40 6.13 -3.77 -4.77
C ILE A 40 5.69 -3.49 -3.34
N ALA A 41 4.56 -2.81 -3.17
CA ALA A 41 4.04 -2.50 -1.84
C ALA A 41 3.75 -3.77 -1.06
N LYS A 42 3.26 -4.80 -1.76
CA LYS A 42 2.94 -6.08 -1.12
C LYS A 42 4.19 -6.72 -0.54
N ASP A 43 5.29 -6.68 -1.29
CA ASP A 43 6.54 -7.26 -0.81
C ASP A 43 7.08 -6.48 0.38
N VAL A 44 7.05 -5.15 0.31
CA VAL A 44 7.50 -4.31 1.41
C VAL A 44 6.63 -4.53 2.64
N ALA A 45 5.33 -4.63 2.43
CA ALA A 45 4.39 -4.81 3.53
C ALA A 45 4.64 -6.12 4.29
N LYS A 46 4.99 -7.18 3.56
CA LYS A 46 5.26 -8.45 4.22
C LYS A 46 6.44 -8.35 5.18
N ILE A 47 7.48 -7.64 4.75
CA ILE A 47 8.67 -7.47 5.59
C ILE A 47 8.34 -6.62 6.81
N LEU A 48 7.67 -5.50 6.61
CA LEU A 48 7.36 -4.59 7.70
C LEU A 48 6.31 -5.15 8.64
N ASN A 49 5.39 -5.96 8.12
CA ASN A 49 4.32 -6.53 8.93
C ASN A 49 4.84 -7.48 10.00
N GLU A 50 6.00 -8.06 9.77
CA GLU A 50 6.59 -8.97 10.76
C GLU A 50 7.03 -8.24 12.02
N ALA A 51 7.23 -6.93 11.94
CA ALA A 51 7.71 -6.14 13.05
C ALA A 51 6.65 -5.23 13.65
N GLN A 52 5.47 -5.15 13.08
CA GLN A 52 4.45 -4.21 13.50
C GLN A 52 3.10 -4.90 13.62
N GLU A 53 2.27 -4.34 14.51
CA GLU A 53 0.88 -4.76 14.57
C GLU A 53 0.05 -3.82 13.73
N GLU A 54 -0.83 -4.38 12.94
CA GLU A 54 -1.62 -3.62 12.00
C GLU A 54 -3.06 -3.51 12.45
N GLN A 55 -3.73 -2.51 11.91
CA GLN A 55 -5.15 -2.35 12.10
C GLN A 55 -5.85 -2.40 10.76
N ILE A 56 -7.12 -2.76 10.79
CA ILE A 56 -7.91 -2.84 9.56
C ILE A 56 -8.29 -1.43 9.15
N PRO A 57 -7.87 -1.00 7.98
CA PRO A 57 -8.13 0.36 7.52
C PRO A 57 -9.49 0.47 6.84
N LYS A 58 -9.85 1.70 6.56
CA LYS A 58 -11.01 1.98 5.74
C LYS A 58 -10.58 2.17 4.29
N LEU A 59 -11.43 1.72 3.40
CA LEU A 59 -11.19 1.90 1.98
C LEU A 59 -11.77 3.23 1.52
N LYS A 60 -10.99 3.99 0.78
CA LYS A 60 -11.42 5.29 0.28
C LYS A 60 -10.78 5.54 -1.07
N ILE A 61 -11.59 5.92 -2.05
CA ILE A 61 -11.12 6.10 -3.43
C ILE A 61 -11.30 7.56 -3.84
N LEU A 62 -10.23 8.13 -4.40
CA LEU A 62 -10.23 9.50 -4.91
C LEU A 62 -9.83 9.47 -6.37
N THR A 63 -9.92 10.65 -7.04
CA THR A 63 -9.70 10.74 -8.47
C THR A 63 -8.25 10.41 -8.86
N ASP A 64 -7.30 11.16 -8.33
CA ASP A 64 -5.88 11.00 -8.68
C ASP A 64 -5.10 10.26 -7.63
N SER A 65 -5.73 9.99 -6.51
CA SER A 65 -5.16 9.16 -5.48
C SER A 65 -6.28 8.34 -4.89
N PHE A 66 -5.94 7.17 -4.38
CA PHE A 66 -6.95 6.30 -3.82
C PHE A 66 -6.30 5.35 -2.84
N ASP A 67 -7.15 4.77 -1.99
CA ASP A 67 -6.73 3.77 -1.05
C ASP A 67 -7.04 2.39 -1.60
N TYR A 68 -6.14 1.49 -1.39
CA TYR A 68 -6.27 0.13 -1.90
C TYR A 68 -6.08 -0.85 -0.74
N PRO A 69 -7.06 -1.70 -0.48
CA PRO A 69 -6.91 -2.69 0.59
C PRO A 69 -6.00 -3.82 0.13
N LEU A 70 -4.94 -4.05 0.88
CA LEU A 70 -3.98 -5.09 0.57
C LEU A 70 -4.11 -6.18 1.62
N VAL A 71 -4.38 -7.41 1.16
CA VAL A 71 -4.47 -8.55 2.05
C VAL A 71 -3.08 -9.17 2.16
N ILE A 72 -2.61 -9.29 3.38
CA ILE A 72 -1.30 -9.86 3.65
C ILE A 72 -1.50 -11.19 4.36
N GLY A 73 -0.96 -12.24 3.74
CA GLY A 73 -0.96 -13.55 4.36
C GLY A 73 0.19 -13.66 5.35
N VAL A 74 -0.12 -14.23 6.49
CA VAL A 74 0.85 -14.40 7.57
C VAL A 74 0.99 -15.87 7.92
#